data_5a217303f9f0bc8bd2a37f583561e1ea
#
_entry.id   5a217303f9f0bc8bd2a37f583561e1ea
#
_cell.length_a   1.000
_cell.length_b   1.000
_cell.length_c   1.000
_cell.angle_alpha   90.00
_cell.angle_beta   90.00
_cell.angle_gamma   90.00
#
_symmetry.space_group_name_H-M   'P 1'
#
loop_
_entity.id
_entity.type
_entity.pdbx_description
1 polymer ?
#
loop_
_entity_poly.entity_id
_entity_poly.type
_entity_poly.pdbx_seq_one_letter_code
_entity_poly.pdbx_strand_id
1 'polypeptide(L)'
;MDAAVADAGASPEAVVLKTPLHARHVALGARMVPFAGYDMPVQYPTGILTEHNWTREKAGLFDVSHMGQCFLVGPDHETAARALEALIPADIVNLAPGKQRYSQLLNEEGGILDDLMVTRSIDPDEDGALYLVVNAACKAQDYAHIEARLPANVKLIRAEHRGLIALQGPGAEAALAALAPEAAEMGFMTSRTMKVAGIKANVSRSGYTGEDGYEISAAAAKIGEIWDTLLLDASVKPIGLGARDSLRLEAGLCLYGHDIDTTTSPVEAALT
;
A
#
# COMPACT_ATOMS: atom_id res chain seq x y z
N MET A 1 -20.38 -12.17 56.21
CA MET A 1 -21.05 -11.74 54.98
C MET A 1 -19.97 -11.48 53.93
N ASP A 2 -19.65 -12.51 53.17
CA ASP A 2 -18.62 -12.44 52.14
C ASP A 2 -19.22 -11.79 50.89
N ALA A 3 -18.63 -10.68 50.47
CA ALA A 3 -18.93 -10.03 49.19
C ALA A 3 -18.10 -10.72 48.13
N ALA A 4 -18.76 -11.50 47.24
CA ALA A 4 -18.16 -12.09 46.07
C ALA A 4 -17.68 -10.97 45.13
N VAL A 5 -16.38 -10.90 44.91
CA VAL A 5 -15.75 -10.10 43.84
C VAL A 5 -16.12 -10.78 42.54
N ALA A 6 -16.96 -10.14 41.72
CA ALA A 6 -17.29 -10.58 40.41
C ALA A 6 -16.02 -10.50 39.51
N ASP A 7 -15.61 -11.63 38.99
CA ASP A 7 -14.57 -11.77 38.01
C ASP A 7 -15.00 -11.00 36.74
N ALA A 8 -14.35 -9.87 36.46
CA ALA A 8 -14.56 -9.10 35.25
C ALA A 8 -13.93 -9.90 34.10
N GLY A 9 -14.78 -10.62 33.36
CA GLY A 9 -14.40 -11.44 32.22
C GLY A 9 -13.44 -10.69 31.28
N ALA A 10 -12.28 -11.31 31.02
CA ALA A 10 -11.32 -10.84 30.05
C ALA A 10 -12.02 -10.66 28.70
N SER A 11 -11.97 -9.45 28.16
CA SER A 11 -12.38 -9.19 26.80
C SER A 11 -11.63 -10.14 25.85
N PRO A 12 -12.28 -10.77 24.85
CA PRO A 12 -11.58 -11.64 23.95
C PRO A 12 -10.41 -10.86 23.31
N GLU A 13 -9.19 -11.39 23.44
CA GLU A 13 -8.01 -10.81 22.78
C GLU A 13 -8.35 -10.64 21.31
N ALA A 14 -8.30 -9.40 20.82
CA ALA A 14 -8.55 -9.10 19.42
C ALA A 14 -7.55 -9.91 18.58
N VAL A 15 -8.05 -10.76 17.68
CA VAL A 15 -7.20 -11.58 16.81
C VAL A 15 -6.39 -10.64 15.93
N VAL A 16 -5.09 -10.57 16.18
CA VAL A 16 -4.16 -9.75 15.39
C VAL A 16 -3.82 -10.52 14.10
N LEU A 17 -4.09 -9.90 12.96
CA LEU A 17 -3.82 -10.47 11.64
C LEU A 17 -2.31 -10.53 11.35
N LYS A 18 -1.92 -11.39 10.42
CA LYS A 18 -0.53 -11.55 9.99
C LYS A 18 -0.43 -11.38 8.48
N THR A 19 0.60 -10.66 8.03
CA THR A 19 0.93 -10.57 6.61
C THR A 19 1.56 -11.88 6.12
N PRO A 20 1.63 -12.10 4.79
CA PRO A 20 2.35 -13.24 4.22
C PRO A 20 3.84 -13.30 4.61
N LEU A 21 4.42 -12.17 5.04
CA LEU A 21 5.84 -12.04 5.39
C LEU A 21 6.10 -12.12 6.91
N HIS A 22 5.06 -12.21 7.74
CA HIS A 22 5.17 -12.17 9.20
C HIS A 22 6.27 -13.09 9.76
N ALA A 23 6.32 -14.37 9.34
CA ALA A 23 7.32 -15.32 9.82
C ALA A 23 8.75 -14.90 9.45
N ARG A 24 8.94 -14.22 8.32
CA ARG A 24 10.23 -13.68 7.88
C ARG A 24 10.68 -12.52 8.75
N HIS A 25 9.76 -11.64 9.14
CA HIS A 25 10.08 -10.54 10.07
C HIS A 25 10.55 -11.07 11.41
N VAL A 26 9.82 -12.05 11.97
CA VAL A 26 10.22 -12.70 13.22
C VAL A 26 11.58 -13.37 13.09
N ALA A 27 11.84 -14.10 12.00
CA ALA A 27 13.13 -14.76 11.75
C ALA A 27 14.30 -13.78 11.60
N LEU A 28 14.03 -12.57 11.08
CA LEU A 28 15.01 -11.48 10.96
C LEU A 28 15.20 -10.70 12.28
N GLY A 29 14.53 -11.10 13.36
CA GLY A 29 14.63 -10.48 14.68
C GLY A 29 13.91 -9.13 14.78
N ALA A 30 12.89 -8.90 13.96
CA ALA A 30 12.12 -7.66 14.01
C ALA A 30 11.36 -7.54 15.34
N ARG A 31 11.29 -6.32 15.87
CA ARG A 31 10.37 -5.98 16.95
C ARG A 31 8.97 -5.82 16.35
N MET A 32 8.10 -6.75 16.69
CA MET A 32 6.72 -6.77 16.21
C MET A 32 5.83 -5.92 17.13
N VAL A 33 4.84 -5.21 16.53
CA VAL A 33 3.84 -4.40 17.26
C VAL A 33 2.48 -4.49 16.57
N PRO A 34 1.36 -4.38 17.30
CA PRO A 34 0.05 -4.19 16.71
C PRO A 34 -0.01 -2.87 15.93
N PHE A 35 -0.41 -2.95 14.66
CA PHE A 35 -0.61 -1.79 13.79
C PHE A 35 -1.75 -2.07 12.81
N ALA A 36 -2.77 -1.21 12.78
CA ALA A 36 -3.93 -1.33 11.90
C ALA A 36 -4.56 -2.74 11.89
N GLY A 37 -4.61 -3.42 13.04
CA GLY A 37 -5.14 -4.79 13.19
C GLY A 37 -4.18 -5.90 12.79
N TYR A 38 -2.94 -5.59 12.41
CA TYR A 38 -1.89 -6.54 12.04
C TYR A 38 -0.72 -6.54 13.03
N ASP A 39 -0.03 -7.67 13.15
CA ASP A 39 1.26 -7.77 13.84
C ASP A 39 2.37 -7.41 12.84
N MET A 40 2.96 -6.21 12.99
CA MET A 40 3.85 -5.60 12.01
C MET A 40 5.24 -5.30 12.58
N PRO A 41 6.31 -5.35 11.77
CA PRO A 41 7.65 -4.98 12.22
C PRO A 41 7.74 -3.45 12.39
N VAL A 42 7.96 -2.97 13.62
CA VAL A 42 8.22 -1.54 13.85
C VAL A 42 9.66 -1.19 13.52
N GLN A 43 10.60 -2.10 13.80
CA GLN A 43 12.02 -1.98 13.47
C GLN A 43 12.68 -3.35 13.46
N TYR A 44 13.84 -3.43 12.81
CA TYR A 44 14.78 -4.56 12.87
C TYR A 44 15.91 -4.28 13.89
N PRO A 45 16.84 -5.23 14.13
CA PRO A 45 17.90 -5.06 15.13
C PRO A 45 18.81 -3.85 14.93
N THR A 46 18.89 -3.30 13.71
CA THR A 46 19.66 -2.10 13.38
C THR A 46 19.06 -0.81 13.95
N GLY A 47 17.75 -0.81 14.21
CA GLY A 47 17.02 0.31 14.78
C GLY A 47 16.56 1.34 13.77
N ILE A 48 15.52 2.10 14.13
CA ILE A 48 14.78 3.03 13.26
C ILE A 48 15.69 4.03 12.54
N LEU A 49 16.62 4.67 13.24
CA LEU A 49 17.49 5.70 12.66
C LEU A 49 18.43 5.11 11.59
N THR A 50 18.98 3.93 11.85
CA THR A 50 19.84 3.25 10.87
C THR A 50 19.03 2.81 9.63
N GLU A 51 17.83 2.32 9.84
CA GLU A 51 16.91 1.92 8.76
C GLU A 51 16.50 3.12 7.91
N HIS A 52 16.19 4.25 8.54
CA HIS A 52 15.90 5.52 7.87
C HIS A 52 17.06 5.96 6.97
N ASN A 53 18.26 6.08 7.55
CA ASN A 53 19.46 6.52 6.82
C ASN A 53 19.81 5.52 5.69
N TRP A 54 19.65 4.21 5.95
CA TRP A 54 19.87 3.20 4.91
C TRP A 54 18.98 3.41 3.70
N THR A 55 17.69 3.73 3.93
CA THR A 55 16.75 4.01 2.83
C THR A 55 17.14 5.26 2.05
N ARG A 56 17.66 6.30 2.71
CA ARG A 56 18.18 7.52 2.06
C ARG A 56 19.44 7.26 1.23
N GLU A 57 20.29 6.32 1.64
CA GLU A 57 21.61 6.10 1.04
C GLU A 57 21.65 4.91 0.07
N LYS A 58 20.80 3.93 0.25
CA LYS A 58 20.81 2.62 -0.43
C LYS A 58 19.41 2.22 -0.90
N ALA A 59 18.94 1.05 -0.47
CA ALA A 59 17.61 0.56 -0.76
C ALA A 59 16.96 -0.08 0.48
N GLY A 60 15.81 0.44 0.87
CA GLY A 60 14.96 -0.11 1.93
C GLY A 60 13.84 -0.97 1.36
N LEU A 61 13.61 -2.12 1.94
CA LEU A 61 12.52 -3.04 1.58
C LEU A 61 11.49 -3.11 2.70
N PHE A 62 10.26 -2.72 2.41
CA PHE A 62 9.15 -2.59 3.35
C PHE A 62 8.08 -3.62 3.08
N ASP A 63 7.54 -4.27 4.10
CA ASP A 63 6.27 -4.98 4.01
C ASP A 63 5.12 -4.01 4.20
N VAL A 64 4.31 -3.85 3.18
CA VAL A 64 3.07 -3.06 3.20
C VAL A 64 1.86 -3.93 2.83
N SER A 65 1.96 -5.25 3.01
CA SER A 65 0.90 -6.21 2.69
C SER A 65 -0.35 -6.09 3.57
N HIS A 66 -0.28 -5.32 4.67
CA HIS A 66 -1.44 -4.96 5.49
C HIS A 66 -2.38 -3.97 4.80
N MET A 67 -1.90 -3.22 3.81
CA MET A 67 -2.71 -2.30 2.99
C MET A 67 -3.83 -3.05 2.28
N GLY A 68 -4.94 -2.34 2.03
CA GLY A 68 -6.04 -2.88 1.24
C GLY A 68 -5.73 -2.81 -0.25
N GLN A 69 -5.94 -3.92 -0.96
CA GLN A 69 -5.81 -4.01 -2.41
C GLN A 69 -7.14 -4.45 -3.00
N CYS A 70 -7.62 -3.77 -4.03
CA CYS A 70 -8.86 -4.16 -4.73
C CYS A 70 -8.86 -3.70 -6.18
N PHE A 71 -9.78 -4.24 -6.96
CA PHE A 71 -10.05 -3.83 -8.33
C PHE A 71 -11.47 -3.30 -8.43
N LEU A 72 -11.63 -2.14 -9.05
CA LEU A 72 -12.91 -1.64 -9.51
C LEU A 72 -13.08 -2.07 -10.96
N VAL A 73 -14.09 -2.89 -11.25
CA VAL A 73 -14.27 -3.51 -12.57
C VAL A 73 -15.60 -3.11 -13.18
N GLY A 74 -15.53 -2.40 -14.29
CA GLY A 74 -16.65 -2.04 -15.15
C GLY A 74 -16.56 -2.70 -16.53
N PRO A 75 -17.53 -2.45 -17.43
CA PRO A 75 -17.49 -2.95 -18.79
C PRO A 75 -16.38 -2.32 -19.65
N ASP A 76 -15.95 -1.11 -19.30
CA ASP A 76 -14.89 -0.34 -19.93
C ASP A 76 -14.27 0.66 -18.94
N HIS A 77 -13.15 1.28 -19.33
CA HIS A 77 -12.44 2.25 -18.50
C HIS A 77 -13.32 3.46 -18.13
N GLU A 78 -14.03 4.04 -19.09
CA GLU A 78 -14.83 5.25 -18.84
C GLU A 78 -15.90 5.00 -17.77
N THR A 79 -16.58 3.84 -17.86
CA THR A 79 -17.62 3.47 -16.88
C THR A 79 -17.02 3.26 -15.48
N ALA A 80 -15.89 2.54 -15.37
CA ALA A 80 -15.22 2.34 -14.09
C ALA A 80 -14.68 3.66 -13.51
N ALA A 81 -14.05 4.48 -14.34
CA ALA A 81 -13.50 5.78 -13.96
C ALA A 81 -14.56 6.74 -13.45
N ARG A 82 -15.67 6.93 -14.19
CA ARG A 82 -16.77 7.79 -13.76
C ARG A 82 -17.42 7.33 -12.45
N ALA A 83 -17.52 6.00 -12.23
CA ALA A 83 -18.03 5.48 -10.97
C ALA A 83 -17.09 5.86 -9.81
N LEU A 84 -15.78 5.84 -10.01
CA LEU A 84 -14.81 6.23 -9.00
C LEU A 84 -14.74 7.77 -8.80
N GLU A 85 -14.80 8.56 -9.88
CA GLU A 85 -14.80 10.03 -9.82
C GLU A 85 -16.01 10.62 -9.06
N ALA A 86 -17.08 9.87 -8.92
CA ALA A 86 -18.19 10.26 -8.04
C ALA A 86 -17.81 10.25 -6.54
N LEU A 87 -16.67 9.66 -6.18
CA LEU A 87 -16.22 9.44 -4.80
C LEU A 87 -14.88 10.11 -4.49
N ILE A 88 -14.11 10.50 -5.53
CA ILE A 88 -12.78 11.08 -5.41
C ILE A 88 -12.64 12.32 -6.30
N PRO A 89 -11.81 13.32 -5.94
CA PRO A 89 -11.68 14.56 -6.71
C PRO A 89 -10.72 14.46 -7.92
N ALA A 90 -10.13 13.30 -8.19
CA ALA A 90 -9.15 13.15 -9.28
C ALA A 90 -9.81 12.87 -10.63
N ASP A 91 -9.21 13.36 -11.71
CA ASP A 91 -9.55 13.01 -13.10
C ASP A 91 -9.01 11.62 -13.45
N ILE A 92 -9.87 10.62 -13.43
CA ILE A 92 -9.54 9.21 -13.72
C ILE A 92 -9.96 8.82 -15.13
N VAL A 93 -11.01 9.45 -15.68
CA VAL A 93 -11.44 9.24 -17.07
C VAL A 93 -10.29 9.51 -18.04
N ASN A 94 -9.50 10.55 -17.81
CA ASN A 94 -8.35 10.91 -18.63
C ASN A 94 -7.02 10.28 -18.15
N LEU A 95 -7.05 9.42 -17.14
CA LEU A 95 -5.84 8.69 -16.71
C LEU A 95 -5.36 7.78 -17.84
N ALA A 96 -4.15 8.04 -18.35
CA ALA A 96 -3.60 7.25 -19.45
C ALA A 96 -3.30 5.80 -19.03
N PRO A 97 -3.35 4.81 -19.94
CA PRO A 97 -2.97 3.43 -19.65
C PRO A 97 -1.57 3.35 -19.06
N GLY A 98 -1.39 2.50 -18.05
CA GLY A 98 -0.14 2.32 -17.32
C GLY A 98 0.22 3.44 -16.35
N LYS A 99 -0.70 4.36 -16.07
CA LYS A 99 -0.49 5.46 -15.11
C LYS A 99 -1.17 5.21 -13.78
N GLN A 100 -0.60 5.84 -12.75
CA GLN A 100 -1.17 5.93 -11.41
C GLN A 100 -1.59 7.36 -11.07
N ARG A 101 -2.55 7.49 -10.16
CA ARG A 101 -2.99 8.74 -9.57
C ARG A 101 -3.19 8.56 -8.08
N TYR A 102 -2.61 9.45 -7.28
CA TYR A 102 -2.96 9.64 -5.87
C TYR A 102 -4.22 10.48 -5.77
N SER A 103 -5.12 10.12 -4.88
CA SER A 103 -6.35 10.87 -4.62
C SER A 103 -6.89 10.57 -3.22
N GLN A 104 -8.04 11.16 -2.88
CA GLN A 104 -8.69 11.03 -1.58
C GLN A 104 -10.13 10.54 -1.77
N LEU A 105 -10.54 9.57 -0.97
CA LEU A 105 -11.93 9.15 -0.85
C LEU A 105 -12.67 10.17 0.03
N LEU A 106 -13.77 10.73 -0.45
CA LEU A 106 -14.47 11.82 0.21
C LEU A 106 -15.84 11.39 0.75
N ASN A 107 -16.26 12.02 1.85
CA ASN A 107 -17.63 12.02 2.30
C ASN A 107 -18.48 13.09 1.54
N GLU A 108 -19.77 13.17 1.85
CA GLU A 108 -20.71 14.10 1.16
C GLU A 108 -20.43 15.57 1.49
N GLU A 109 -19.74 15.86 2.59
CA GLU A 109 -19.31 17.19 3.01
C GLU A 109 -17.94 17.60 2.43
N GLY A 110 -17.27 16.70 1.69
CA GLY A 110 -15.95 16.92 1.10
C GLY A 110 -14.78 16.64 2.05
N GLY A 111 -15.04 16.07 3.23
CA GLY A 111 -14.01 15.61 4.15
C GLY A 111 -13.39 14.30 3.70
N ILE A 112 -12.11 14.12 4.00
CA ILE A 112 -11.32 12.96 3.58
C ILE A 112 -11.64 11.74 4.43
N LEU A 113 -12.15 10.66 3.82
CA LEU A 113 -12.39 9.36 4.46
C LEU A 113 -11.15 8.47 4.48
N ASP A 114 -10.35 8.55 3.44
CA ASP A 114 -9.04 7.92 3.27
C ASP A 114 -8.30 8.53 2.08
N ASP A 115 -7.00 8.28 1.97
CA ASP A 115 -6.24 8.54 0.75
C ASP A 115 -5.88 7.23 0.04
N LEU A 116 -5.79 7.26 -1.28
CA LEU A 116 -5.64 6.05 -2.08
C LEU A 116 -4.82 6.25 -3.35
N MET A 117 -4.27 5.14 -3.83
CA MET A 117 -3.66 5.07 -5.15
C MET A 117 -4.61 4.42 -6.15
N VAL A 118 -4.77 5.03 -7.31
CA VAL A 118 -5.56 4.51 -8.44
C VAL A 118 -4.61 4.20 -9.58
N THR A 119 -4.70 3.01 -10.15
CA THR A 119 -3.87 2.56 -11.28
C THR A 119 -4.76 2.09 -12.42
N ARG A 120 -4.54 2.62 -13.63
CA ARG A 120 -5.08 2.06 -14.86
C ARG A 120 -4.10 1.07 -15.47
N SER A 121 -4.56 -0.14 -15.80
CA SER A 121 -3.71 -1.13 -16.47
C SER A 121 -3.23 -0.61 -17.84
N ILE A 122 -2.03 -1.03 -18.24
CA ILE A 122 -1.54 -0.82 -19.61
C ILE A 122 -2.05 -1.92 -20.56
N ASP A 123 -2.53 -3.04 -20.01
CA ASP A 123 -3.04 -4.17 -20.77
C ASP A 123 -4.45 -3.85 -21.28
N PRO A 124 -4.68 -3.84 -22.61
CA PRO A 124 -6.00 -3.60 -23.18
C PRO A 124 -7.06 -4.62 -22.75
N ASP A 125 -6.66 -5.85 -22.43
CA ASP A 125 -7.58 -6.89 -21.96
C ASP A 125 -8.09 -6.62 -20.54
N GLU A 126 -7.47 -5.68 -19.82
CA GLU A 126 -7.85 -5.20 -18.49
C GLU A 126 -8.47 -3.78 -18.52
N ASP A 127 -8.91 -3.28 -19.67
CA ASP A 127 -9.33 -1.87 -19.84
C ASP A 127 -10.49 -1.46 -18.91
N GLY A 128 -11.36 -2.33 -18.50
CA GLY A 128 -12.43 -2.04 -17.53
C GLY A 128 -11.98 -2.09 -16.06
N ALA A 129 -10.72 -2.39 -15.76
CA ALA A 129 -10.24 -2.58 -14.39
C ALA A 129 -9.34 -1.43 -13.92
N LEU A 130 -9.68 -0.85 -12.75
CA LEU A 130 -8.83 0.06 -11.99
C LEU A 130 -8.33 -0.66 -10.75
N TYR A 131 -7.00 -0.71 -10.55
CA TYR A 131 -6.42 -1.25 -9.34
C TYR A 131 -6.27 -0.15 -8.29
N LEU A 132 -6.77 -0.42 -7.08
CA LEU A 132 -6.78 0.51 -5.96
C LEU A 132 -5.95 -0.05 -4.79
N VAL A 133 -5.20 0.85 -4.14
CA VAL A 133 -4.55 0.58 -2.86
C VAL A 133 -5.06 1.60 -1.85
N VAL A 134 -5.59 1.14 -0.71
CA VAL A 134 -6.18 1.93 0.38
C VAL A 134 -5.48 1.64 1.70
N ASN A 135 -5.60 2.53 2.70
CA ASN A 135 -4.95 2.37 3.98
C ASN A 135 -5.50 1.19 4.79
N ALA A 136 -4.61 0.50 5.50
CA ALA A 136 -4.93 -0.71 6.23
C ALA A 136 -6.04 -0.52 7.29
N ALA A 137 -6.00 0.59 8.02
CA ALA A 137 -6.97 0.90 9.07
C ALA A 137 -8.36 1.20 8.52
N CYS A 138 -8.43 1.77 7.30
CA CYS A 138 -9.65 2.26 6.68
C CYS A 138 -10.28 1.26 5.69
N LYS A 139 -9.52 0.27 5.21
CA LYS A 139 -9.90 -0.58 4.07
C LYS A 139 -11.30 -1.22 4.16
N ALA A 140 -11.74 -1.61 5.35
CA ALA A 140 -13.08 -2.20 5.50
C ALA A 140 -14.18 -1.16 5.30
N GLN A 141 -13.99 0.05 5.82
CA GLN A 141 -14.87 1.20 5.66
C GLN A 141 -14.85 1.67 4.19
N ASP A 142 -13.67 1.76 3.58
CA ASP A 142 -13.51 2.21 2.19
C ASP A 142 -14.20 1.27 1.22
N TYR A 143 -14.00 -0.04 1.38
CA TYR A 143 -14.69 -1.03 0.56
C TYR A 143 -16.21 -0.91 0.69
N ALA A 144 -16.73 -0.77 1.91
CA ALA A 144 -18.16 -0.62 2.14
C ALA A 144 -18.69 0.69 1.56
N HIS A 145 -17.94 1.80 1.70
CA HIS A 145 -18.30 3.11 1.16
C HIS A 145 -18.36 3.10 -0.37
N ILE A 146 -17.34 2.50 -1.01
CA ILE A 146 -17.28 2.36 -2.47
C ILE A 146 -18.42 1.44 -2.95
N GLU A 147 -18.51 0.21 -2.41
CA GLU A 147 -19.51 -0.78 -2.83
C GLU A 147 -20.95 -0.24 -2.77
N ALA A 148 -21.29 0.54 -1.73
CA ALA A 148 -22.61 1.12 -1.55
C ALA A 148 -23.00 2.19 -2.60
N ARG A 149 -22.02 2.73 -3.33
CA ARG A 149 -22.22 3.84 -4.28
C ARG A 149 -21.93 3.47 -5.73
N LEU A 150 -21.53 2.22 -5.99
CA LEU A 150 -21.28 1.75 -7.34
C LEU A 150 -22.58 1.57 -8.14
N PRO A 151 -22.61 1.92 -9.43
CA PRO A 151 -23.68 1.53 -10.34
C PRO A 151 -23.68 0.01 -10.57
N ALA A 152 -24.83 -0.55 -10.94
CA ALA A 152 -25.03 -1.99 -11.03
C ALA A 152 -24.08 -2.75 -11.98
N ASN A 153 -23.49 -2.05 -12.95
CA ASN A 153 -22.54 -2.60 -13.94
C ASN A 153 -21.07 -2.43 -13.54
N VAL A 154 -20.78 -1.91 -12.34
CA VAL A 154 -19.42 -1.79 -11.78
C VAL A 154 -19.35 -2.57 -10.48
N LYS A 155 -18.24 -3.27 -10.25
CA LYS A 155 -18.05 -4.12 -9.05
C LYS A 155 -16.71 -3.83 -8.40
N LEU A 156 -16.66 -3.88 -7.07
CA LEU A 156 -15.42 -3.92 -6.30
C LEU A 156 -15.02 -5.39 -6.07
N ILE A 157 -13.79 -5.76 -6.42
CA ILE A 157 -13.23 -7.10 -6.21
C ILE A 157 -12.03 -6.96 -5.27
N ARG A 158 -12.18 -7.43 -4.02
CA ARG A 158 -11.11 -7.39 -3.02
C ARG A 158 -10.01 -8.38 -3.37
N ALA A 159 -8.76 -7.96 -3.31
CA ALA A 159 -7.58 -8.75 -3.68
C ALA A 159 -6.83 -9.26 -2.43
N GLU A 160 -7.55 -9.88 -1.49
CA GLU A 160 -7.02 -10.35 -0.19
C GLU A 160 -5.95 -11.45 -0.32
N HIS A 161 -5.85 -12.09 -1.48
CA HIS A 161 -4.86 -13.12 -1.80
C HIS A 161 -3.52 -12.56 -2.30
N ARG A 162 -3.29 -11.25 -2.19
CA ARG A 162 -2.07 -10.58 -2.65
C ARG A 162 -1.25 -10.04 -1.47
N GLY A 163 0.08 -10.08 -1.61
CA GLY A 163 1.01 -9.33 -0.79
C GLY A 163 1.48 -8.09 -1.53
N LEU A 164 1.93 -7.09 -0.80
CA LEU A 164 2.48 -5.83 -1.32
C LEU A 164 3.76 -5.50 -0.55
N ILE A 165 4.83 -5.23 -1.30
CA ILE A 165 6.10 -4.76 -0.73
C ILE A 165 6.55 -3.50 -1.45
N ALA A 166 7.27 -2.63 -0.74
CA ALA A 166 7.86 -1.42 -1.32
C ALA A 166 9.38 -1.48 -1.24
N LEU A 167 10.06 -1.23 -2.36
CA LEU A 167 11.51 -1.13 -2.46
C LEU A 167 11.85 0.33 -2.76
N GLN A 168 12.49 1.03 -1.82
CA GLN A 168 12.64 2.48 -1.82
C GLN A 168 14.08 2.91 -1.57
N GLY A 169 14.50 3.99 -2.19
CA GLY A 169 15.83 4.58 -2.03
C GLY A 169 16.60 4.68 -3.36
N PRO A 170 17.72 5.40 -3.39
CA PRO A 170 18.50 5.63 -4.62
C PRO A 170 19.06 4.35 -5.26
N GLY A 171 19.16 3.25 -4.49
CA GLY A 171 19.57 1.94 -5.00
C GLY A 171 18.42 1.05 -5.48
N ALA A 172 17.16 1.48 -5.35
CA ALA A 172 15.99 0.64 -5.64
C ALA A 172 15.90 0.24 -7.11
N GLU A 173 16.19 1.16 -8.04
CA GLU A 173 16.18 0.87 -9.48
C GLU A 173 17.18 -0.24 -9.83
N ALA A 174 18.42 -0.11 -9.38
CA ALA A 174 19.46 -1.10 -9.67
C ALA A 174 19.14 -2.48 -9.09
N ALA A 175 18.62 -2.53 -7.86
CA ALA A 175 18.26 -3.76 -7.19
C ALA A 175 17.07 -4.46 -7.89
N LEU A 176 16.04 -3.71 -8.31
CA LEU A 176 14.90 -4.30 -9.02
C LEU A 176 15.24 -4.70 -10.44
N ALA A 177 16.01 -3.87 -11.18
CA ALA A 177 16.41 -4.14 -12.55
C ALA A 177 17.26 -5.42 -12.69
N ALA A 178 17.98 -5.82 -11.66
CA ALA A 178 18.70 -7.10 -11.63
C ALA A 178 17.74 -8.32 -11.69
N LEU A 179 16.49 -8.16 -11.27
CA LEU A 179 15.45 -9.22 -11.23
C LEU A 179 14.38 -9.03 -12.32
N ALA A 180 14.21 -7.80 -12.80
CA ALA A 180 13.23 -7.37 -13.80
C ALA A 180 13.80 -6.16 -14.56
N PRO A 181 14.61 -6.37 -15.61
CA PRO A 181 15.32 -5.28 -16.33
C PRO A 181 14.40 -4.18 -16.86
N GLU A 182 13.17 -4.54 -17.25
CA GLU A 182 12.14 -3.60 -17.73
C GLU A 182 11.68 -2.58 -16.67
N ALA A 183 11.97 -2.81 -15.38
CA ALA A 183 11.66 -1.85 -14.32
C ALA A 183 12.43 -0.54 -14.46
N ALA A 184 13.67 -0.56 -14.98
CA ALA A 184 14.48 0.64 -15.20
C ALA A 184 13.88 1.58 -16.27
N GLU A 185 13.02 1.06 -17.18
CA GLU A 185 12.34 1.87 -18.20
C GLU A 185 11.09 2.59 -17.68
N MET A 186 10.65 2.28 -16.47
CA MET A 186 9.43 2.86 -15.90
C MET A 186 9.67 4.30 -15.45
N GLY A 187 8.74 5.19 -15.79
CA GLY A 187 8.71 6.55 -15.23
C GLY A 187 7.96 6.60 -13.90
N PHE A 188 8.16 7.67 -13.15
CA PHE A 188 7.42 7.92 -11.91
C PHE A 188 5.89 7.95 -12.16
N MET A 189 5.12 7.38 -11.23
CA MET A 189 3.67 7.21 -11.31
C MET A 189 3.23 6.39 -12.55
N THR A 190 4.02 5.37 -12.90
CA THR A 190 3.61 4.35 -13.88
C THR A 190 3.53 2.96 -13.26
N SER A 191 2.77 2.08 -13.89
CA SER A 191 2.62 0.70 -13.46
C SER A 191 2.65 -0.26 -14.65
N ARG A 192 3.22 -1.44 -14.43
CA ARG A 192 3.25 -2.55 -15.40
C ARG A 192 3.11 -3.90 -14.69
N THR A 193 2.52 -4.86 -15.37
CA THR A 193 2.65 -6.27 -15.02
C THR A 193 3.95 -6.80 -15.62
N MET A 194 4.82 -7.39 -14.78
CA MET A 194 6.09 -7.98 -15.21
C MET A 194 6.45 -9.21 -14.37
N LYS A 195 7.54 -9.88 -14.70
CA LYS A 195 8.08 -10.96 -13.88
C LYS A 195 9.23 -10.43 -13.02
N VAL A 196 9.08 -10.45 -11.70
CA VAL A 196 10.14 -10.15 -10.73
C VAL A 196 10.66 -11.48 -10.20
N ALA A 197 11.93 -11.78 -10.36
CA ALA A 197 12.50 -13.09 -10.02
C ALA A 197 11.70 -14.27 -10.62
N GLY A 198 11.17 -14.12 -11.85
CA GLY A 198 10.34 -15.12 -12.51
C GLY A 198 8.87 -15.17 -12.08
N ILE A 199 8.46 -14.41 -11.07
CA ILE A 199 7.10 -14.37 -10.49
C ILE A 199 6.31 -13.21 -11.09
N LYS A 200 5.08 -13.47 -11.60
CA LYS A 200 4.20 -12.42 -12.13
C LYS A 200 3.80 -11.47 -10.99
N ALA A 201 4.09 -10.19 -11.18
CA ALA A 201 3.79 -9.12 -10.25
C ALA A 201 3.27 -7.88 -10.98
N ASN A 202 2.42 -7.10 -10.31
CA ASN A 202 2.13 -5.73 -10.71
C ASN A 202 3.17 -4.84 -10.02
N VAL A 203 3.93 -4.08 -10.80
CA VAL A 203 4.98 -3.20 -10.31
C VAL A 203 4.63 -1.78 -10.66
N SER A 204 4.68 -0.89 -9.68
CA SER A 204 4.56 0.55 -9.90
C SER A 204 5.84 1.27 -9.47
N ARG A 205 6.23 2.34 -10.18
CA ARG A 205 7.31 3.23 -9.75
C ARG A 205 6.70 4.37 -8.97
N SER A 206 6.56 4.14 -7.68
CA SER A 206 5.94 5.02 -6.69
C SER A 206 6.40 4.64 -5.29
N GLY A 207 6.02 5.39 -4.27
CA GLY A 207 6.37 5.08 -2.89
C GLY A 207 5.94 6.15 -1.91
N TYR A 208 6.36 5.98 -0.65
CA TYR A 208 5.95 6.80 0.49
C TYR A 208 7.15 7.23 1.35
N THR A 209 8.27 7.56 0.69
CA THR A 209 9.53 7.89 1.39
C THR A 209 10.17 9.20 0.92
N GLY A 210 9.69 9.77 -0.20
CA GLY A 210 10.35 10.89 -0.87
C GLY A 210 11.54 10.48 -1.73
N GLU A 211 11.96 9.22 -1.67
CA GLU A 211 12.97 8.64 -2.55
C GLU A 211 12.32 7.98 -3.77
N ASP A 212 13.12 7.74 -4.80
CA ASP A 212 12.73 6.86 -5.91
C ASP A 212 12.50 5.43 -5.41
N GLY A 213 11.62 4.69 -6.09
CA GLY A 213 11.35 3.32 -5.70
C GLY A 213 10.14 2.71 -6.36
N TYR A 214 9.83 1.50 -5.93
CA TYR A 214 8.79 0.68 -6.52
C TYR A 214 7.91 0.05 -5.46
N GLU A 215 6.64 -0.15 -5.81
CA GLU A 215 5.74 -1.03 -5.07
C GLU A 215 5.45 -2.27 -5.91
N ILE A 216 5.55 -3.45 -5.30
CA ILE A 216 5.49 -4.74 -5.97
C ILE A 216 4.36 -5.55 -5.34
N SER A 217 3.28 -5.77 -6.09
CA SER A 217 2.14 -6.59 -5.69
C SER A 217 2.17 -7.93 -6.39
N ALA A 218 2.17 -9.02 -5.64
CA ALA A 218 2.14 -10.38 -6.16
C ALA A 218 1.21 -11.29 -5.33
N ALA A 219 0.98 -12.52 -5.80
CA ALA A 219 0.23 -13.50 -5.02
C ALA A 219 0.86 -13.66 -3.62
N ALA A 220 0.04 -13.68 -2.56
CA ALA A 220 0.49 -13.81 -1.17
C ALA A 220 1.39 -15.03 -0.95
N ALA A 221 1.10 -16.14 -1.65
CA ALA A 221 1.92 -17.36 -1.61
C ALA A 221 3.31 -17.21 -2.25
N LYS A 222 3.54 -16.13 -3.02
CA LYS A 222 4.75 -15.91 -3.82
C LYS A 222 5.54 -14.66 -3.43
N ILE A 223 4.92 -13.70 -2.74
CA ILE A 223 5.58 -12.45 -2.38
C ILE A 223 6.83 -12.68 -1.51
N GLY A 224 6.82 -13.75 -0.69
CA GLY A 224 7.96 -14.13 0.12
C GLY A 224 9.19 -14.55 -0.69
N GLU A 225 9.02 -15.15 -1.86
CA GLU A 225 10.13 -15.53 -2.74
C GLU A 225 10.78 -14.27 -3.36
N ILE A 226 9.97 -13.24 -3.71
CA ILE A 226 10.47 -11.95 -4.20
C ILE A 226 11.22 -11.23 -3.07
N TRP A 227 10.65 -11.18 -1.87
CA TRP A 227 11.25 -10.60 -0.67
C TRP A 227 12.63 -11.20 -0.37
N ASP A 228 12.70 -12.53 -0.30
CA ASP A 228 13.93 -13.26 -0.01
C ASP A 228 15.00 -13.01 -1.08
N THR A 229 14.60 -12.96 -2.37
CA THR A 229 15.52 -12.72 -3.49
C THR A 229 16.08 -11.29 -3.48
N LEU A 230 15.25 -10.29 -3.20
CA LEU A 230 15.71 -8.90 -3.08
C LEU A 230 16.71 -8.73 -1.93
N LEU A 231 16.51 -9.41 -0.80
CA LEU A 231 17.41 -9.35 0.35
C LEU A 231 18.77 -10.08 0.14
N LEU A 232 18.96 -10.81 -0.97
CA LEU A 232 20.28 -11.35 -1.35
C LEU A 232 21.24 -10.23 -1.79
N ASP A 233 20.71 -9.09 -2.26
CA ASP A 233 21.52 -7.90 -2.54
C ASP A 233 21.90 -7.21 -1.22
N ALA A 234 23.21 -7.08 -0.97
CA ALA A 234 23.73 -6.47 0.25
C ALA A 234 23.33 -4.98 0.42
N SER A 235 22.95 -4.30 -0.68
CA SER A 235 22.45 -2.93 -0.66
C SER A 235 21.00 -2.82 -0.22
N VAL A 236 20.24 -3.92 -0.21
CA VAL A 236 18.83 -3.98 0.20
C VAL A 236 18.75 -4.44 1.66
N LYS A 237 18.01 -3.69 2.49
CA LYS A 237 17.75 -4.06 3.90
C LYS A 237 16.26 -4.01 4.20
N PRO A 238 15.76 -4.89 5.09
CA PRO A 238 14.40 -4.82 5.58
C PRO A 238 14.24 -3.59 6.48
N ILE A 239 13.13 -2.89 6.31
CA ILE A 239 12.83 -1.63 6.99
C ILE A 239 11.46 -1.73 7.67
N GLY A 240 11.38 -1.29 8.92
CA GLY A 240 10.18 -1.30 9.71
C GLY A 240 9.33 -0.04 9.61
N LEU A 241 8.13 -0.09 10.24
CA LEU A 241 7.16 1.01 10.23
C LEU A 241 7.69 2.29 10.86
N GLY A 242 8.59 2.19 11.85
CA GLY A 242 9.16 3.38 12.51
C GLY A 242 9.99 4.23 11.54
N ALA A 243 10.81 3.61 10.69
CA ALA A 243 11.54 4.33 9.66
C ALA A 243 10.61 4.77 8.52
N ARG A 244 9.59 3.97 8.14
CA ARG A 244 8.57 4.38 7.16
C ARG A 244 7.90 5.69 7.59
N ASP A 245 7.53 5.83 8.87
CA ASP A 245 6.88 7.04 9.38
C ASP A 245 7.82 8.25 9.38
N SER A 246 9.07 8.10 9.81
CA SER A 246 10.02 9.21 9.78
C SER A 246 10.40 9.63 8.35
N LEU A 247 10.49 8.70 7.39
CA LEU A 247 10.77 8.97 5.98
C LEU A 247 9.65 9.76 5.30
N ARG A 248 8.38 9.32 5.49
CA ARG A 248 7.23 10.01 4.91
C ARG A 248 7.06 11.43 5.48
N LEU A 249 7.28 11.58 6.80
CA LEU A 249 7.17 12.86 7.47
C LEU A 249 8.23 13.85 6.96
N GLU A 250 9.46 13.42 6.83
CA GLU A 250 10.55 14.22 6.27
C GLU A 250 10.28 14.64 4.81
N ALA A 251 9.62 13.77 4.03
CA ALA A 251 9.19 14.05 2.66
C ALA A 251 7.93 14.92 2.56
N GLY A 252 7.28 15.26 3.68
CA GLY A 252 6.04 16.04 3.70
C GLY A 252 4.81 15.27 3.21
N LEU A 253 4.83 13.92 3.25
CA LEU A 253 3.71 13.08 2.84
C LEU A 253 2.73 12.87 4.00
N CYS A 254 1.44 13.08 3.74
CA CYS A 254 0.40 12.94 4.74
C CYS A 254 0.21 11.50 5.20
N LEU A 255 -0.20 11.32 6.46
CA LEU A 255 -0.69 10.07 7.01
C LEU A 255 -2.15 10.25 7.42
N TYR A 256 -3.05 9.47 6.81
CA TYR A 256 -4.45 9.49 7.18
C TYR A 256 -4.68 9.13 8.66
N GLY A 257 -5.56 9.88 9.32
CA GLY A 257 -5.81 9.76 10.76
C GLY A 257 -4.84 10.55 11.65
N HIS A 258 -3.80 11.19 11.06
CA HIS A 258 -2.85 12.06 11.77
C HIS A 258 -2.82 13.47 11.18
N ASP A 259 -2.55 13.59 9.88
CA ASP A 259 -2.39 14.88 9.19
C ASP A 259 -3.66 15.28 8.43
N ILE A 260 -4.44 14.31 8.01
CA ILE A 260 -5.71 14.46 7.28
C ILE A 260 -6.75 13.49 7.84
N ASP A 261 -8.00 13.91 7.87
CA ASP A 261 -9.14 13.16 8.37
C ASP A 261 -10.48 13.67 7.79
N THR A 262 -11.61 13.23 8.33
CA THR A 262 -12.95 13.61 7.89
C THR A 262 -13.30 15.09 8.11
N THR A 263 -12.50 15.83 8.85
CA THR A 263 -12.66 17.27 9.09
C THR A 263 -11.80 18.14 8.17
N THR A 264 -10.98 17.50 7.33
CA THR A 264 -10.04 18.14 6.41
C THR A 264 -10.49 17.89 4.97
N SER A 265 -10.59 18.94 4.16
CA SER A 265 -10.79 18.80 2.71
C SER A 265 -9.46 18.69 1.97
N PRO A 266 -9.44 18.14 0.73
CA PRO A 266 -8.22 18.10 -0.09
C PRO A 266 -7.61 19.49 -0.35
N VAL A 267 -8.46 20.53 -0.46
CA VAL A 267 -8.01 21.91 -0.66
C VAL A 267 -7.25 22.44 0.56
N GLU A 268 -7.78 22.22 1.76
CA GLU A 268 -7.12 22.61 3.02
C GLU A 268 -5.81 21.86 3.25
N ALA A 269 -5.75 20.59 2.82
CA ALA A 269 -4.55 19.76 2.90
C ALA A 269 -3.53 20.05 1.78
N ALA A 270 -3.81 20.98 0.83
CA ALA A 270 -3.00 21.23 -0.36
C ALA A 270 -2.75 19.97 -1.23
N LEU A 271 -3.76 19.10 -1.34
CA LEU A 271 -3.75 17.85 -2.09
C LEU A 271 -4.57 17.91 -3.39
N THR A 272 -4.52 19.03 -4.12
CA THR A 272 -5.27 19.29 -5.37
C THR A 272 -4.38 19.21 -6.60
#